data_15af383e7e7ec19af56512af255d38a2
#
_entry.id   15af383e7e7ec19af56512af255d38a2
#
_cell.length_a   1.000
_cell.length_b   1.000
_cell.length_c   1.000
_cell.angle_alpha   90.00
_cell.angle_beta   90.00
_cell.angle_gamma   90.00
#
_symmetry.space_group_name_H-M   'P 1'
#
loop_
_entity.id
_entity.type
_entity.pdbx_description
1 polymer ?
#
loop_
_entity_poly.entity_id
_entity_poly.type
_entity_poly.pdbx_seq_one_letter_code
_entity_poly.pdbx_strand_id
1 'polypeptide(L)'
;MRHHFPHQPDFQIVPIENIRLPLRSRDELPPILAGLQWLWMHPTLRAEILALLEAAVLAGKQATGRTGLDLWQILVLGVIRLGLDADWDRLEHIANYDTLVRQMLGVPATPWGEDAKVFARQTLRDNVALLDDELLQQINARIAAAGREVFAKKGGAPVAALEVKVDTYVLETDVHFPTDLNLLWDAGRKCVDLIVKYRDQLGYALPGWRKAQEWRRQLKGCERITSQIVYRGGPNKEA
;
A
#
# COMPACT_ATOMS: atom_id res chain seq x y z
N MET A 1 -16.58 -13.68 16.93
CA MET A 1 -15.59 -14.66 17.40
C MET A 1 -14.59 -14.92 16.27
N ARG A 2 -13.28 -14.87 16.50
CA ARG A 2 -12.29 -15.25 15.49
C ARG A 2 -11.78 -16.64 15.85
N HIS A 3 -11.72 -17.51 14.86
CA HIS A 3 -11.18 -18.85 15.03
C HIS A 3 -9.68 -18.82 14.76
N HIS A 4 -8.91 -19.64 15.47
CA HIS A 4 -7.55 -19.91 15.08
C HIS A 4 -7.54 -20.72 13.78
N PHE A 5 -6.55 -20.46 12.93
CA PHE A 5 -6.38 -21.22 11.70
C PHE A 5 -6.29 -22.72 12.02
N PRO A 6 -7.13 -23.58 11.44
CA PRO A 6 -7.14 -25.00 11.77
C PRO A 6 -5.82 -25.65 11.35
N HIS A 7 -5.20 -26.40 12.26
CA HIS A 7 -3.99 -27.18 11.95
C HIS A 7 -4.25 -28.37 11.02
N GLN A 8 -5.50 -28.81 10.94
CA GLN A 8 -5.90 -29.92 10.08
C GLN A 8 -6.73 -29.35 8.94
N PRO A 9 -6.16 -29.28 7.71
CA PRO A 9 -6.90 -28.81 6.57
C PRO A 9 -7.99 -29.80 6.16
N ASP A 10 -9.08 -29.29 5.64
CA ASP A 10 -10.10 -30.10 4.99
C ASP A 10 -9.49 -30.85 3.78
N PHE A 11 -10.13 -31.95 3.36
CA PHE A 11 -9.61 -32.86 2.34
C PHE A 11 -9.26 -32.20 0.99
N GLN A 12 -9.79 -31.01 0.72
CA GLN A 12 -9.54 -30.24 -0.52
C GLN A 12 -8.49 -29.12 -0.36
N ILE A 13 -7.88 -29.00 0.82
CA ILE A 13 -6.95 -27.92 1.13
C ILE A 13 -5.53 -28.48 1.17
N VAL A 14 -4.65 -27.86 0.36
CA VAL A 14 -3.22 -28.19 0.39
C VAL A 14 -2.60 -27.59 1.66
N PRO A 15 -1.89 -28.39 2.49
CA PRO A 15 -1.13 -27.83 3.60
C PRO A 15 -0.17 -26.75 3.15
N ILE A 16 -0.06 -25.65 3.91
CA ILE A 16 0.72 -24.47 3.51
C ILE A 16 2.18 -24.83 3.22
N GLU A 17 2.77 -25.71 4.00
CA GLU A 17 4.13 -26.22 3.80
C GLU A 17 4.35 -26.96 2.48
N ASN A 18 3.28 -27.50 1.89
CA ASN A 18 3.33 -28.29 0.66
C ASN A 18 2.96 -27.49 -0.60
N ILE A 19 2.64 -26.19 -0.47
CA ILE A 19 2.34 -25.31 -1.61
C ILE A 19 3.59 -25.15 -2.47
N ARG A 20 3.49 -25.47 -3.76
CA ARG A 20 4.59 -25.32 -4.73
C ARG A 20 4.55 -23.94 -5.35
N LEU A 21 5.54 -23.10 -5.05
CA LEU A 21 5.62 -21.73 -5.52
C LEU A 21 6.55 -21.62 -6.74
N PRO A 22 6.15 -20.95 -7.83
CA PRO A 22 6.96 -20.76 -9.04
C PRO A 22 7.97 -19.62 -8.86
N LEU A 23 9.01 -19.80 -8.04
CA LEU A 23 9.98 -18.76 -7.70
C LEU A 23 10.84 -18.25 -8.88
N ARG A 24 10.76 -18.88 -10.05
CA ARG A 24 11.42 -18.41 -11.28
C ARG A 24 10.56 -17.43 -12.08
N SER A 25 9.34 -17.17 -11.65
CA SER A 25 8.47 -16.16 -12.25
C SER A 25 9.04 -14.76 -12.06
N ARG A 26 8.74 -13.85 -12.99
CA ARG A 26 8.97 -12.41 -12.81
C ARG A 26 7.87 -11.72 -12.00
N ASP A 27 6.81 -12.46 -11.65
CA ASP A 27 5.74 -11.98 -10.80
C ASP A 27 6.25 -11.77 -9.37
N GLU A 28 5.82 -10.69 -8.74
CA GLU A 28 6.20 -10.32 -7.38
C GLU A 28 5.46 -11.16 -6.31
N LEU A 29 4.33 -11.77 -6.67
CA LEU A 29 3.52 -12.54 -5.73
C LEU A 29 4.21 -13.80 -5.20
N PRO A 30 4.86 -14.68 -6.04
CA PRO A 30 5.48 -15.89 -5.55
C PRO A 30 6.58 -15.68 -4.49
N PRO A 31 7.48 -14.68 -4.58
CA PRO A 31 8.43 -14.37 -3.50
C PRO A 31 7.75 -13.96 -2.19
N ILE A 32 6.66 -13.19 -2.26
CA ILE A 32 5.87 -12.78 -1.09
C ILE A 32 5.28 -14.01 -0.41
N LEU A 33 4.66 -14.90 -1.19
CA LEU A 33 4.09 -16.15 -0.68
C LEU A 33 5.17 -17.09 -0.10
N ALA A 34 6.39 -17.09 -0.67
CA ALA A 34 7.50 -17.86 -0.10
C ALA A 34 7.93 -17.33 1.27
N GLY A 35 7.93 -16.02 1.47
CA GLY A 35 8.16 -15.42 2.78
C GLY A 35 7.10 -15.82 3.81
N LEU A 36 5.82 -15.85 3.41
CA LEU A 36 4.72 -16.29 4.27
C LEU A 36 4.80 -17.80 4.58
N GLN A 37 5.14 -18.62 3.58
CA GLN A 37 5.34 -20.06 3.77
C GLN A 37 6.52 -20.32 4.72
N TRP A 38 7.60 -19.58 4.58
CA TRP A 38 8.74 -19.66 5.50
C TRP A 38 8.31 -19.31 6.93
N LEU A 39 7.54 -18.24 7.12
CA LEU A 39 6.99 -17.86 8.42
C LEU A 39 6.08 -18.96 8.99
N TRP A 40 5.26 -19.59 8.15
CA TRP A 40 4.39 -20.69 8.55
C TRP A 40 5.20 -21.86 9.11
N MET A 41 6.33 -22.19 8.49
CA MET A 41 7.22 -23.27 8.92
C MET A 41 8.03 -22.96 10.19
N HIS A 42 7.97 -21.73 10.71
CA HIS A 42 8.63 -21.32 11.95
C HIS A 42 7.61 -21.09 13.07
N PRO A 43 7.19 -22.15 13.79
CA PRO A 43 6.04 -22.08 14.70
C PRO A 43 6.20 -21.08 15.83
N THR A 44 7.42 -20.91 16.37
CA THR A 44 7.70 -19.95 17.44
C THR A 44 7.50 -18.52 16.98
N LEU A 45 8.13 -18.14 15.88
CA LEU A 45 8.00 -16.80 15.31
C LEU A 45 6.57 -16.51 14.86
N ARG A 46 5.93 -17.50 14.23
CA ARG A 46 4.51 -17.41 13.85
C ARG A 46 3.62 -17.15 15.05
N ALA A 47 3.82 -17.87 16.15
CA ALA A 47 3.05 -17.69 17.37
C ALA A 47 3.24 -16.28 17.96
N GLU A 48 4.46 -15.75 17.98
CA GLU A 48 4.75 -14.39 18.44
C GLU A 48 4.02 -13.34 17.59
N ILE A 49 4.07 -13.49 16.26
CA ILE A 49 3.41 -12.54 15.33
C ILE A 49 1.88 -12.63 15.47
N LEU A 50 1.33 -13.84 15.55
CA LEU A 50 -0.11 -14.00 15.73
C LEU A 50 -0.58 -13.48 17.08
N ALA A 51 0.22 -13.57 18.14
CA ALA A 51 -0.09 -12.98 19.45
C ALA A 51 -0.13 -11.42 19.39
N LEU A 52 0.80 -10.78 18.66
CA LEU A 52 0.76 -9.34 18.42
C LEU A 52 -0.52 -8.93 17.67
N LEU A 53 -0.85 -9.68 16.61
CA LEU A 53 -2.09 -9.47 15.85
C LEU A 53 -3.34 -9.65 16.71
N GLU A 54 -3.38 -10.70 17.51
CA GLU A 54 -4.50 -11.00 18.41
C GLU A 54 -4.72 -9.85 19.40
N ALA A 55 -3.65 -9.38 20.04
CA ALA A 55 -3.71 -8.28 20.98
C ALA A 55 -4.28 -6.99 20.35
N ALA A 56 -3.82 -6.65 19.13
CA ALA A 56 -4.28 -5.46 18.41
C ALA A 56 -5.73 -5.61 17.91
N VAL A 57 -6.05 -6.76 17.33
CA VAL A 57 -7.35 -7.02 16.68
C VAL A 57 -8.49 -7.21 17.69
N LEU A 58 -8.20 -7.78 18.87
CA LEU A 58 -9.18 -8.03 19.93
C LEU A 58 -9.25 -6.88 20.95
N ALA A 59 -8.36 -5.89 20.87
CA ALA A 59 -8.38 -4.74 21.76
C ALA A 59 -9.78 -4.09 21.81
N GLY A 60 -10.42 -4.08 22.97
CA GLY A 60 -11.72 -3.46 23.20
C GLY A 60 -12.92 -4.16 22.54
N LYS A 61 -12.74 -5.35 21.95
CA LYS A 61 -13.83 -6.08 21.28
C LYS A 61 -14.34 -7.24 22.15
N GLN A 62 -15.67 -7.37 22.23
CA GLN A 62 -16.31 -8.53 22.85
C GLN A 62 -16.23 -9.74 21.92
N ALA A 63 -16.13 -10.95 22.50
CA ALA A 63 -16.05 -12.23 21.77
C ALA A 63 -17.38 -12.63 21.10
N THR A 64 -18.34 -11.71 20.99
CA THR A 64 -19.66 -11.92 20.40
C THR A 64 -19.72 -11.26 19.01
N GLY A 65 -20.42 -11.89 18.08
CA GLY A 65 -20.67 -11.32 16.74
C GLY A 65 -20.36 -12.28 15.60
N ARG A 66 -20.49 -11.78 14.36
CA ARG A 66 -20.22 -12.54 13.13
C ARG A 66 -18.74 -12.97 13.07
N THR A 67 -18.51 -14.21 12.64
CA THR A 67 -17.16 -14.74 12.43
C THR A 67 -16.42 -13.88 11.41
N GLY A 68 -15.31 -13.26 11.85
CA GLY A 68 -14.42 -12.49 10.96
C GLY A 68 -13.38 -13.41 10.30
N LEU A 69 -12.45 -12.80 9.56
CA LEU A 69 -11.28 -13.51 9.06
C LEU A 69 -10.42 -13.99 10.25
N ASP A 70 -9.77 -15.15 10.12
CA ASP A 70 -8.77 -15.57 11.11
C ASP A 70 -7.51 -14.71 11.05
N LEU A 71 -6.67 -14.79 12.07
CA LEU A 71 -5.48 -13.94 12.19
C LEU A 71 -4.46 -14.23 11.09
N TRP A 72 -4.32 -15.48 10.66
CA TRP A 72 -3.43 -15.84 9.58
C TRP A 72 -3.90 -15.25 8.25
N GLN A 73 -5.20 -15.34 7.96
CA GLN A 73 -5.78 -14.74 6.75
C GLN A 73 -5.59 -13.24 6.71
N ILE A 74 -5.74 -12.54 7.85
CA ILE A 74 -5.48 -11.10 7.94
C ILE A 74 -4.02 -10.79 7.64
N LEU A 75 -3.09 -11.53 8.22
CA LEU A 75 -1.65 -11.37 7.98
C LEU A 75 -1.31 -11.58 6.51
N VAL A 76 -1.75 -12.69 5.92
CA VAL A 76 -1.51 -13.01 4.50
C VAL A 76 -2.02 -11.91 3.58
N LEU A 77 -3.28 -11.51 3.76
CA LEU A 77 -3.90 -10.48 2.92
C LEU A 77 -3.24 -9.11 3.10
N GLY A 78 -2.84 -8.77 4.32
CA GLY A 78 -2.12 -7.53 4.60
C GLY A 78 -0.74 -7.50 3.94
N VAL A 79 0.03 -8.59 4.05
CA VAL A 79 1.35 -8.71 3.43
C VAL A 79 1.25 -8.66 1.89
N ILE A 80 0.25 -9.34 1.30
CA ILE A 80 0.02 -9.29 -0.16
C ILE A 80 -0.36 -7.87 -0.58
N ARG A 81 -1.27 -7.21 0.15
CA ARG A 81 -1.69 -5.85 -0.18
C ARG A 81 -0.52 -4.86 -0.18
N LEU A 82 0.31 -4.92 0.87
CA LEU A 82 1.46 -4.02 1.01
C LEU A 82 2.59 -4.37 0.03
N GLY A 83 2.87 -5.66 -0.15
CA GLY A 83 3.95 -6.12 -1.01
C GLY A 83 3.71 -5.88 -2.51
N LEU A 84 2.44 -5.85 -2.95
CA LEU A 84 2.06 -5.58 -4.34
C LEU A 84 1.54 -4.16 -4.56
N ASP A 85 1.52 -3.32 -3.52
CA ASP A 85 0.84 -2.02 -3.54
C ASP A 85 -0.58 -2.12 -4.13
N ALA A 86 -1.31 -3.16 -3.71
CA ALA A 86 -2.60 -3.50 -4.28
C ALA A 86 -3.71 -2.63 -3.68
N ASP A 87 -4.54 -2.05 -4.53
CA ASP A 87 -5.80 -1.47 -4.12
C ASP A 87 -6.79 -2.56 -3.65
N TRP A 88 -7.95 -2.15 -3.14
CA TRP A 88 -8.92 -3.07 -2.58
C TRP A 88 -9.59 -3.96 -3.63
N ASP A 89 -9.73 -3.49 -4.87
CA ASP A 89 -10.32 -4.25 -5.97
C ASP A 89 -9.36 -5.33 -6.45
N ARG A 90 -8.08 -4.99 -6.58
CA ARG A 90 -7.02 -5.94 -6.91
C ARG A 90 -6.83 -6.99 -5.81
N LEU A 91 -6.87 -6.58 -4.54
CA LEU A 91 -6.79 -7.52 -3.40
C LEU A 91 -7.96 -8.49 -3.39
N GLU A 92 -9.19 -8.02 -3.62
CA GLU A 92 -10.39 -8.86 -3.73
C GLU A 92 -10.24 -9.87 -4.88
N HIS A 93 -9.77 -9.41 -6.04
CA HIS A 93 -9.54 -10.29 -7.18
C HIS A 93 -8.51 -11.37 -6.85
N ILE A 94 -7.35 -11.00 -6.30
CA ILE A 94 -6.29 -11.94 -5.93
C ILE A 94 -6.79 -12.93 -4.88
N ALA A 95 -7.46 -12.48 -3.82
CA ALA A 95 -7.96 -13.33 -2.75
C ALA A 95 -9.00 -14.37 -3.23
N ASN A 96 -9.78 -14.02 -4.26
CA ASN A 96 -10.82 -14.90 -4.77
C ASN A 96 -10.38 -15.79 -5.92
N TYR A 97 -9.47 -15.34 -6.79
CA TYR A 97 -9.18 -16.03 -8.05
C TYR A 97 -7.75 -16.54 -8.18
N ASP A 98 -6.81 -16.07 -7.36
CA ASP A 98 -5.46 -16.62 -7.38
C ASP A 98 -5.39 -17.93 -6.58
N THR A 99 -5.05 -19.01 -7.26
CA THR A 99 -5.00 -20.36 -6.69
C THR A 99 -3.99 -20.49 -5.56
N LEU A 100 -2.80 -19.88 -5.69
CA LEU A 100 -1.74 -19.95 -4.69
C LEU A 100 -2.11 -19.15 -3.43
N VAL A 101 -2.71 -17.99 -3.63
CA VAL A 101 -3.21 -17.16 -2.51
C VAL A 101 -4.34 -17.89 -1.79
N ARG A 102 -5.27 -18.50 -2.50
CA ARG A 102 -6.35 -19.28 -1.86
C ARG A 102 -5.80 -20.43 -1.04
N GLN A 103 -4.81 -21.16 -1.54
CA GLN A 103 -4.13 -22.20 -0.78
C GLN A 103 -3.43 -21.63 0.46
N MET A 104 -2.76 -20.48 0.34
CA MET A 104 -2.12 -19.79 1.46
C MET A 104 -3.13 -19.32 2.52
N LEU A 105 -4.35 -18.95 2.09
CA LEU A 105 -5.46 -18.59 2.98
C LEU A 105 -6.16 -19.81 3.61
N GLY A 106 -5.74 -21.03 3.27
CA GLY A 106 -6.33 -22.26 3.77
C GLY A 106 -7.78 -22.46 3.31
N VAL A 107 -8.07 -22.09 2.06
CA VAL A 107 -9.38 -22.31 1.45
C VAL A 107 -9.21 -23.10 0.16
N PRO A 108 -10.26 -23.77 -0.35
CA PRO A 108 -10.19 -24.51 -1.60
C PRO A 108 -9.64 -23.65 -2.74
N ALA A 109 -8.79 -24.24 -3.58
CA ALA A 109 -8.10 -23.54 -4.66
C ALA A 109 -9.03 -22.85 -5.65
N THR A 110 -10.24 -23.40 -5.82
CA THR A 110 -11.27 -22.85 -6.69
C THR A 110 -12.38 -22.15 -5.90
N PRO A 111 -12.88 -20.99 -6.36
CA PRO A 111 -13.98 -20.29 -5.70
C PRO A 111 -15.37 -20.84 -6.06
N TRP A 112 -15.43 -22.02 -6.68
CA TRP A 112 -16.65 -22.63 -7.19
C TRP A 112 -17.09 -23.78 -6.29
N GLY A 113 -18.39 -23.90 -6.04
CA GLY A 113 -19.02 -24.92 -5.20
C GLY A 113 -19.95 -24.33 -4.17
N GLU A 114 -20.84 -25.14 -3.59
CA GLU A 114 -21.83 -24.66 -2.62
C GLU A 114 -21.19 -24.11 -1.34
N ASP A 115 -20.01 -24.59 -0.97
CA ASP A 115 -19.28 -24.16 0.23
C ASP A 115 -18.07 -23.23 -0.09
N ALA A 116 -18.01 -22.67 -1.28
CA ALA A 116 -16.88 -21.87 -1.70
C ALA A 116 -16.78 -20.57 -0.88
N LYS A 117 -15.71 -20.43 -0.11
CA LYS A 117 -15.44 -19.19 0.62
C LYS A 117 -15.08 -18.08 -0.37
N VAL A 118 -15.89 -17.01 -0.35
CA VAL A 118 -15.67 -15.78 -1.11
C VAL A 118 -15.32 -14.66 -0.14
N PHE A 119 -14.30 -13.89 -0.49
CA PHE A 119 -13.84 -12.74 0.27
C PHE A 119 -14.45 -11.48 -0.34
N ALA A 120 -15.45 -10.90 0.32
CA ALA A 120 -16.05 -9.65 -0.11
C ALA A 120 -15.11 -8.48 0.19
N ARG A 121 -15.02 -7.50 -0.70
CA ARG A 121 -14.20 -6.29 -0.59
C ARG A 121 -14.35 -5.57 0.76
N GLN A 122 -15.58 -5.41 1.25
CA GLN A 122 -15.82 -4.78 2.55
C GLN A 122 -15.20 -5.60 3.70
N THR A 123 -15.31 -6.93 3.64
CA THR A 123 -14.70 -7.82 4.64
C THR A 123 -13.18 -7.70 4.63
N LEU A 124 -12.56 -7.62 3.44
CA LEU A 124 -11.12 -7.41 3.31
C LEU A 124 -10.72 -6.07 3.92
N ARG A 125 -11.40 -5.00 3.56
CA ARG A 125 -11.14 -3.65 4.06
C ARG A 125 -11.24 -3.59 5.59
N ASP A 126 -12.32 -4.10 6.17
CA ASP A 126 -12.59 -4.03 7.62
C ASP A 126 -11.58 -4.84 8.45
N ASN A 127 -10.98 -5.88 7.87
CA ASN A 127 -10.05 -6.75 8.57
C ASN A 127 -8.59 -6.38 8.32
N VAL A 128 -8.21 -6.06 7.08
CA VAL A 128 -6.82 -5.70 6.74
C VAL A 128 -6.47 -4.29 7.24
N ALA A 129 -7.43 -3.38 7.31
CA ALA A 129 -7.22 -2.05 7.90
C ALA A 129 -6.90 -2.08 9.42
N LEU A 130 -7.03 -3.23 10.08
CA LEU A 130 -6.61 -3.41 11.48
C LEU A 130 -5.08 -3.50 11.62
N LEU A 131 -4.36 -3.68 10.53
CA LEU A 131 -2.89 -3.64 10.49
C LEU A 131 -2.44 -2.18 10.41
N ASP A 132 -2.33 -1.52 11.54
CA ASP A 132 -1.80 -0.16 11.62
C ASP A 132 -0.27 -0.12 11.54
N ASP A 133 0.30 1.06 11.39
CA ASP A 133 1.73 1.24 11.21
C ASP A 133 2.54 0.77 12.42
N GLU A 134 2.01 0.94 13.63
CA GLU A 134 2.69 0.52 14.86
C GLU A 134 2.79 -1.01 14.95
N LEU A 135 1.71 -1.71 14.66
CA LEU A 135 1.68 -3.17 14.61
C LEU A 135 2.60 -3.72 13.52
N LEU A 136 2.58 -3.09 12.33
CA LEU A 136 3.45 -3.46 11.22
C LEU A 136 4.94 -3.29 11.56
N GLN A 137 5.31 -2.22 12.27
CA GLN A 137 6.67 -2.02 12.76
C GLN A 137 7.07 -3.10 13.75
N GLN A 138 6.19 -3.47 14.69
CA GLN A 138 6.46 -4.55 15.66
C GLN A 138 6.65 -5.90 14.95
N ILE A 139 5.78 -6.25 14.00
CA ILE A 139 5.90 -7.47 13.19
C ILE A 139 7.21 -7.48 12.41
N ASN A 140 7.53 -6.37 11.72
CA ASN A 140 8.76 -6.24 10.95
C ASN A 140 10.02 -6.39 11.82
N ALA A 141 10.03 -5.82 13.01
CA ALA A 141 11.14 -5.97 13.96
C ALA A 141 11.37 -7.44 14.34
N ARG A 142 10.32 -8.23 14.55
CA ARG A 142 10.42 -9.67 14.85
C ARG A 142 10.95 -10.47 13.66
N ILE A 143 10.41 -10.21 12.46
CA ILE A 143 10.87 -10.88 11.22
C ILE A 143 12.34 -10.56 10.94
N ALA A 144 12.74 -9.29 11.08
CA ALA A 144 14.12 -8.86 10.87
C ALA A 144 15.09 -9.49 11.89
N ALA A 145 14.68 -9.63 13.15
CA ALA A 145 15.47 -10.32 14.18
C ALA A 145 15.68 -11.80 13.82
N ALA A 146 14.60 -12.51 13.46
CA ALA A 146 14.66 -13.91 13.05
C ALA A 146 15.51 -14.09 11.77
N GLY A 147 15.40 -13.20 10.80
CA GLY A 147 16.23 -13.21 9.60
C GLY A 147 17.71 -13.10 9.90
N ARG A 148 18.11 -12.22 10.83
CA ARG A 148 19.52 -12.11 11.28
C ARG A 148 20.04 -13.40 11.92
N GLU A 149 19.22 -14.05 12.74
CA GLU A 149 19.60 -15.33 13.34
C GLU A 149 19.81 -16.45 12.31
N VAL A 150 18.92 -16.54 11.31
CA VAL A 150 19.06 -17.51 10.22
C VAL A 150 20.33 -17.24 9.41
N PHE A 151 20.64 -15.98 9.13
CA PHE A 151 21.85 -15.58 8.42
C PHE A 151 23.11 -15.94 9.22
N ALA A 152 23.14 -15.65 10.51
CA ALA A 152 24.26 -16.02 11.38
C ALA A 152 24.47 -17.53 11.45
N LYS A 153 23.39 -18.33 11.56
CA LYS A 153 23.45 -19.80 11.56
C LYS A 153 23.98 -20.40 10.26
N LYS A 154 23.82 -19.70 9.11
CA LYS A 154 24.36 -20.13 7.81
C LYS A 154 25.83 -19.73 7.58
N GLY A 155 26.56 -19.33 8.62
CA GLY A 155 27.97 -18.95 8.54
C GLY A 155 28.20 -17.53 8.02
N GLY A 156 27.17 -16.72 7.99
CA GLY A 156 27.30 -15.29 7.80
C GLY A 156 28.03 -14.66 9.00
N ALA A 157 28.94 -13.72 8.77
CA ALA A 157 29.56 -12.98 9.86
C ALA A 157 28.44 -12.31 10.72
N PRO A 158 28.55 -12.35 12.07
CA PRO A 158 27.63 -11.58 12.89
C PRO A 158 27.71 -10.13 12.45
N VAL A 159 26.57 -9.56 12.07
CA VAL A 159 26.50 -8.15 11.64
C VAL A 159 26.77 -7.32 12.90
N ALA A 160 28.04 -6.99 13.14
CA ALA A 160 28.48 -6.19 14.28
C ALA A 160 28.04 -4.72 14.17
N ALA A 161 27.73 -4.26 12.97
CA ALA A 161 27.17 -2.95 12.69
C ALA A 161 26.10 -3.06 11.60
N LEU A 162 25.01 -2.32 11.77
CA LEU A 162 23.96 -2.21 10.76
C LEU A 162 24.50 -1.33 9.61
N GLU A 163 24.88 -1.93 8.47
CA GLU A 163 25.10 -1.14 7.26
C GLU A 163 23.74 -0.71 6.69
N VAL A 164 23.38 0.52 6.94
CA VAL A 164 22.18 1.11 6.36
C VAL A 164 22.57 1.79 5.05
N LYS A 165 22.07 1.26 3.94
CA LYS A 165 22.09 1.97 2.66
C LYS A 165 20.80 2.77 2.56
N VAL A 166 20.94 4.09 2.62
CA VAL A 166 19.81 5.01 2.39
C VAL A 166 19.87 5.39 0.92
N ASP A 167 18.86 5.00 0.18
CA ASP A 167 18.65 5.49 -1.19
C ASP A 167 17.64 6.63 -1.16
N THR A 168 17.89 7.64 -1.98
CA THR A 168 16.94 8.73 -2.17
C THR A 168 15.98 8.33 -3.27
N TYR A 169 14.71 8.20 -2.96
CA TYR A 169 13.68 8.08 -3.98
C TYR A 169 12.97 9.42 -4.16
N VAL A 170 12.60 9.70 -5.39
CA VAL A 170 11.76 10.87 -5.68
C VAL A 170 10.38 10.57 -5.12
N LEU A 171 10.00 11.29 -4.05
CA LEU A 171 8.60 11.33 -3.65
C LEU A 171 7.81 11.87 -4.84
N GLU A 172 6.92 11.07 -5.38
CA GLU A 172 5.87 11.56 -6.25
C GLU A 172 5.03 12.54 -5.41
N THR A 173 5.42 13.80 -5.46
CA THR A 173 4.55 14.85 -4.97
C THR A 173 3.41 14.94 -5.98
N ASP A 174 2.21 15.24 -5.49
CA ASP A 174 1.03 15.51 -6.32
C ASP A 174 1.26 16.81 -7.13
N VAL A 175 2.31 16.80 -7.95
CA VAL A 175 2.72 17.90 -8.82
C VAL A 175 2.04 17.63 -10.15
N HIS A 176 1.25 18.57 -10.55
CA HIS A 176 0.74 18.68 -11.91
C HIS A 176 1.83 18.30 -12.91
N PHE A 177 1.51 17.43 -13.85
CA PHE A 177 2.41 17.14 -14.98
C PHE A 177 2.93 18.47 -15.54
N PRO A 178 4.25 18.70 -15.59
CA PRO A 178 4.82 20.00 -15.93
C PRO A 178 4.66 20.26 -17.44
N THR A 179 3.48 20.73 -17.83
CA THR A 179 3.30 21.32 -19.15
C THR A 179 3.79 22.77 -19.10
N ASP A 180 4.33 23.27 -20.20
CA ASP A 180 4.80 24.66 -20.30
C ASP A 180 3.74 25.65 -19.82
N LEU A 181 2.48 25.36 -20.11
CA LEU A 181 1.34 26.18 -19.70
C LEU A 181 1.13 26.17 -18.19
N ASN A 182 1.27 25.02 -17.53
CA ASN A 182 1.17 24.91 -16.07
C ASN A 182 2.35 25.62 -15.39
N LEU A 183 3.55 25.45 -15.92
CA LEU A 183 4.75 26.17 -15.43
C LEU A 183 4.59 27.68 -15.55
N LEU A 184 4.06 28.17 -16.67
CA LEU A 184 3.80 29.59 -16.90
C LEU A 184 2.75 30.16 -15.93
N TRP A 185 1.67 29.38 -15.68
CA TRP A 185 0.67 29.72 -14.69
C TRP A 185 1.25 29.80 -13.29
N ASP A 186 2.01 28.78 -12.86
CA ASP A 186 2.61 28.74 -11.54
C ASP A 186 3.65 29.83 -11.33
N ALA A 187 4.47 30.10 -12.32
CA ALA A 187 5.40 31.22 -12.30
C ALA A 187 4.66 32.60 -12.17
N GLY A 188 3.65 32.81 -12.98
CA GLY A 188 2.85 34.05 -12.94
C GLY A 188 2.14 34.24 -11.59
N ARG A 189 1.51 33.18 -11.08
CA ARG A 189 0.90 33.17 -9.75
C ARG A 189 1.91 33.51 -8.66
N LYS A 190 3.08 32.86 -8.70
CA LYS A 190 4.15 33.09 -7.72
C LYS A 190 4.70 34.51 -7.76
N CYS A 191 4.86 35.07 -8.95
CA CYS A 191 5.27 36.48 -9.11
C CYS A 191 4.27 37.42 -8.44
N VAL A 192 2.97 37.25 -8.68
CA VAL A 192 1.93 38.08 -8.04
C VAL A 192 1.98 37.93 -6.52
N ASP A 193 2.15 36.73 -6.00
CA ASP A 193 2.25 36.45 -4.55
C ASP A 193 3.47 37.14 -3.94
N LEU A 194 4.63 37.06 -4.59
CA LEU A 194 5.85 37.69 -4.12
C LEU A 194 5.72 39.21 -4.10
N ILE A 195 5.15 39.82 -5.14
CA ILE A 195 4.96 41.26 -5.21
C ILE A 195 4.03 41.74 -4.09
N VAL A 196 2.93 41.03 -3.84
CA VAL A 196 2.03 41.35 -2.72
C VAL A 196 2.76 41.22 -1.38
N LYS A 197 3.52 40.13 -1.18
CA LYS A 197 4.30 39.91 0.04
C LYS A 197 5.33 41.02 0.26
N TYR A 198 6.11 41.41 -0.76
CA TYR A 198 7.10 42.47 -0.66
C TYR A 198 6.47 43.81 -0.43
N ARG A 199 5.36 44.15 -1.10
CA ARG A 199 4.59 45.37 -0.86
C ARG A 199 4.20 45.46 0.62
N ASP A 200 3.66 44.39 1.19
CA ASP A 200 3.18 44.36 2.57
C ASP A 200 4.35 44.45 3.58
N GLN A 201 5.51 43.84 3.25
CA GLN A 201 6.72 43.89 4.08
C GLN A 201 7.42 45.28 4.04
N LEU A 202 7.46 45.92 2.89
CA LEU A 202 8.19 47.16 2.72
C LEU A 202 7.33 48.40 2.94
N GLY A 203 6.02 48.24 3.09
CA GLY A 203 5.08 49.35 3.31
C GLY A 203 4.93 50.29 2.12
N TYR A 204 5.42 49.91 0.92
CA TYR A 204 5.32 50.74 -0.26
C TYR A 204 3.98 50.58 -0.98
N ALA A 205 3.33 51.70 -1.30
CA ALA A 205 2.17 51.71 -2.19
C ALA A 205 2.63 51.57 -3.63
N LEU A 206 2.64 50.34 -4.16
CA LEU A 206 2.91 50.10 -5.59
C LEU A 206 1.68 50.50 -6.43
N PRO A 207 1.80 51.48 -7.34
CA PRO A 207 0.69 51.86 -8.21
C PRO A 207 0.24 50.65 -9.04
N GLY A 208 -1.08 50.44 -9.15
CA GLY A 208 -1.65 49.36 -9.93
C GLY A 208 -1.80 48.00 -9.18
N TRP A 209 -1.11 47.77 -8.07
CA TRP A 209 -1.14 46.48 -7.36
C TRP A 209 -2.25 46.32 -6.32
N ARG A 210 -3.13 47.32 -6.20
CA ARG A 210 -4.34 47.19 -5.35
C ARG A 210 -5.29 46.09 -5.81
N LYS A 211 -5.21 45.68 -7.09
CA LYS A 211 -6.06 44.68 -7.72
C LYS A 211 -5.34 43.33 -7.93
N ALA A 212 -4.44 42.91 -7.04
CA ALA A 212 -3.68 41.67 -7.18
C ALA A 212 -4.57 40.41 -7.38
N GLN A 213 -5.73 40.36 -6.74
CA GLN A 213 -6.70 39.26 -6.95
C GLN A 213 -7.31 39.27 -8.35
N GLU A 214 -7.51 40.46 -8.93
CA GLU A 214 -7.99 40.62 -10.29
C GLU A 214 -6.93 40.17 -11.32
N TRP A 215 -5.66 40.47 -11.10
CA TRP A 215 -4.56 39.97 -11.91
C TRP A 215 -4.47 38.43 -11.87
N ARG A 216 -4.63 37.80 -10.69
CA ARG A 216 -4.70 36.35 -10.58
C ARG A 216 -5.88 35.79 -11.38
N ARG A 217 -7.05 36.39 -11.29
CA ARG A 217 -8.24 35.98 -12.04
C ARG A 217 -8.03 36.04 -13.55
N GLN A 218 -7.43 37.12 -14.02
CA GLN A 218 -7.11 37.33 -15.45
C GLN A 218 -6.09 36.28 -15.92
N LEU A 219 -5.00 36.07 -15.19
CA LEU A 219 -4.01 35.01 -15.48
C LEU A 219 -4.65 33.64 -15.57
N LYS A 220 -5.52 33.29 -14.61
CA LYS A 220 -6.26 32.04 -14.65
C LYS A 220 -7.22 31.92 -15.82
N GLY A 221 -7.81 33.03 -16.21
CA GLY A 221 -8.66 33.12 -17.42
C GLY A 221 -7.86 32.83 -18.68
N CYS A 222 -6.68 33.45 -18.83
CA CYS A 222 -5.78 33.22 -19.96
C CYS A 222 -5.32 31.76 -20.03
N GLU A 223 -4.86 31.19 -18.90
CA GLU A 223 -4.43 29.79 -18.81
C GLU A 223 -5.56 28.85 -19.27
N ARG A 224 -6.79 29.07 -18.79
CA ARG A 224 -7.95 28.28 -19.15
C ARG A 224 -8.28 28.33 -20.65
N ILE A 225 -8.24 29.52 -21.23
CA ILE A 225 -8.51 29.73 -22.67
C ILE A 225 -7.40 29.02 -23.49
N THR A 226 -6.14 29.21 -23.13
CA THR A 226 -5.00 28.59 -23.83
C THR A 226 -5.06 27.05 -23.70
N SER A 227 -5.36 26.51 -22.52
CA SER A 227 -5.61 25.09 -22.34
C SER A 227 -6.70 24.55 -23.25
N GLN A 228 -7.80 25.27 -23.38
CA GLN A 228 -8.89 24.87 -24.27
C GLN A 228 -8.47 24.82 -25.73
N ILE A 229 -7.68 25.78 -26.18
CA ILE A 229 -7.16 25.85 -27.55
C ILE A 229 -6.18 24.70 -27.81
N VAL A 230 -5.25 24.46 -26.87
CA VAL A 230 -4.21 23.43 -27.02
C VAL A 230 -4.79 22.00 -26.98
N TYR A 231 -5.71 21.73 -26.04
CA TYR A 231 -6.20 20.38 -25.81
C TYR A 231 -7.46 20.01 -26.60
N ARG A 232 -8.33 20.98 -26.96
CA ARG A 232 -9.55 20.70 -27.71
C ARG A 232 -9.39 20.74 -29.23
N GLY A 233 -8.23 21.18 -29.71
CA GLY A 233 -7.95 21.26 -31.14
C GLY A 233 -8.97 22.14 -31.84
N GLY A 234 -8.65 23.43 -32.02
CA GLY A 234 -9.37 24.27 -32.94
C GLY A 234 -9.17 23.79 -34.40
N PRO A 235 -9.96 24.28 -35.35
CA PRO A 235 -9.91 23.91 -36.77
C PRO A 235 -8.55 24.14 -37.46
N ASN A 236 -7.56 24.75 -36.80
CA ASN A 236 -6.23 25.05 -37.32
C ASN A 236 -5.10 24.29 -36.62
N LYS A 237 -5.35 23.08 -36.18
CA LYS A 237 -4.33 22.25 -35.49
C LYS A 237 -3.22 21.73 -36.42
N GLU A 238 -3.32 21.95 -37.71
CA GLU A 238 -2.37 21.49 -38.75
C GLU A 238 -1.61 22.64 -39.44
N ALA A 239 -1.52 23.81 -38.83
CA ALA A 239 -0.71 24.90 -39.35
C ALA A 239 0.52 25.18 -38.47
#